data_c858771f68bdcc9492af3fdf282b5f76
#
_entry.id   c858771f68bdcc9492af3fdf282b5f76
#
_cell.length_a   1.000
_cell.length_b   1.000
_cell.length_c   1.000
_cell.angle_alpha   90.00
_cell.angle_beta   90.00
_cell.angle_gamma   90.00
#
_symmetry.space_group_name_H-M   'P 1'
#
loop_
_entity.id
_entity.type
_entity.pdbx_description
1 polymer ?
#
loop_
_entity_poly.entity_id
_entity_poly.type
_entity_poly.pdbx_seq_one_letter_code
_entity_poly.pdbx_strand_id
1 'polypeptide(L)'
;MKALVALLLLTILAPLHAAEKKLIVGMDLGYPPFEMRDEKGQPAGVSVDLAKALGAHLGRPVEIENIPFSGLILALKTGRIDLIISSMTATAERAQSIDFSEPYLKTGLCLLVGAKTDIQSITDADRPGRTVVVVKGTTGHIYATQQLKKARVLVLDQPATCVLEVTQGKAEAFLFDQMSTLKNWQKHKDTTRAILTPFQSETWAVGLKKGNDDLRTKVNGFIADYRAKGGFDKLGDQWLAEQKAEFQKLGVPFVF
;
A
#
# COMPACT_ATOMS: atom_id res chain seq x y z
N MET A 1 44.44 -0.74 69.09
CA MET A 1 43.64 -1.64 68.21
C MET A 1 42.74 -0.79 67.36
N LYS A 2 43.07 -0.55 66.09
CA LYS A 2 42.29 0.23 65.12
C LYS A 2 41.70 -0.74 64.11
N ALA A 3 40.37 -0.95 64.16
CA ALA A 3 39.65 -1.79 63.23
C ALA A 3 39.41 -1.00 61.91
N LEU A 4 39.90 -1.49 60.79
CA LEU A 4 39.68 -0.93 59.46
C LEU A 4 38.41 -1.60 58.88
N VAL A 5 37.34 -0.81 58.72
CA VAL A 5 36.11 -1.29 58.03
C VAL A 5 36.28 -1.02 56.54
N ALA A 6 36.47 -2.06 55.78
CA ALA A 6 36.51 -2.01 54.30
C ALA A 6 35.05 -1.99 53.78
N LEU A 7 34.59 -0.87 53.22
CA LEU A 7 33.30 -0.71 52.57
C LEU A 7 33.44 -1.24 51.12
N LEU A 8 32.85 -2.42 50.83
CA LEU A 8 32.77 -2.99 49.50
C LEU A 8 31.66 -2.29 48.70
N LEU A 9 32.03 -1.36 47.81
CA LEU A 9 31.07 -0.78 46.84
C LEU A 9 30.76 -1.80 45.76
N LEU A 10 29.59 -2.44 45.83
CA LEU A 10 29.05 -3.28 44.77
C LEU A 10 28.48 -2.36 43.69
N THR A 11 29.24 -2.10 42.63
CA THR A 11 28.75 -1.39 41.44
C THR A 11 27.82 -2.32 40.65
N ILE A 12 26.51 -2.11 40.76
CA ILE A 12 25.50 -2.75 39.92
C ILE A 12 25.65 -2.17 38.52
N LEU A 13 26.35 -2.88 37.61
CA LEU A 13 26.28 -2.59 36.18
C LEU A 13 24.87 -2.94 35.70
N ALA A 14 23.96 -1.98 35.63
CA ALA A 14 22.72 -2.12 34.89
C ALA A 14 23.08 -2.35 33.40
N PRO A 15 22.53 -3.37 32.74
CA PRO A 15 22.78 -3.55 31.31
C PRO A 15 22.24 -2.32 30.57
N LEU A 16 23.14 -1.63 29.88
CA LEU A 16 22.79 -0.56 28.97
C LEU A 16 22.04 -1.23 27.81
N HIS A 17 20.71 -1.29 27.87
CA HIS A 17 19.89 -1.66 26.73
C HIS A 17 20.11 -0.56 25.70
N ALA A 18 20.95 -0.84 24.69
CA ALA A 18 21.01 -0.01 23.50
C ALA A 18 19.58 0.09 22.96
N ALA A 19 19.00 1.28 22.90
CA ALA A 19 17.67 1.49 22.36
C ALA A 19 17.61 0.82 20.98
N GLU A 20 16.74 -0.18 20.84
CA GLU A 20 16.59 -0.89 19.57
C GLU A 20 16.28 0.12 18.48
N LYS A 21 17.08 0.08 17.39
CA LYS A 21 16.92 1.02 16.29
C LYS A 21 15.53 0.84 15.67
N LYS A 22 14.69 1.88 15.73
CA LYS A 22 13.35 1.88 15.14
C LYS A 22 13.38 1.46 13.68
N LEU A 23 12.34 0.78 13.24
CA LEU A 23 12.05 0.47 11.84
C LEU A 23 11.16 1.59 11.28
N ILE A 24 11.69 2.45 10.43
CA ILE A 24 10.95 3.55 9.85
C ILE A 24 10.28 3.07 8.56
N VAL A 25 8.94 3.05 8.54
CA VAL A 25 8.14 2.56 7.42
C VAL A 25 7.38 3.71 6.77
N GLY A 26 7.66 3.96 5.49
CA GLY A 26 6.95 4.96 4.69
C GLY A 26 5.63 4.44 4.16
N MET A 27 4.57 5.24 4.32
CA MET A 27 3.22 4.98 3.81
C MET A 27 2.57 6.27 3.35
N ASP A 28 1.68 6.18 2.36
CA ASP A 28 0.72 7.25 2.03
C ASP A 28 -0.61 6.95 2.72
N LEU A 29 -0.91 7.64 3.82
CA LEU A 29 -2.10 7.40 4.65
C LEU A 29 -3.41 7.89 4.04
N GLY A 30 -3.48 7.98 2.70
CA GLY A 30 -4.64 8.38 1.92
C GLY A 30 -5.39 7.21 1.25
N TYR A 31 -5.10 5.95 1.60
CA TYR A 31 -5.64 4.77 0.92
C TYR A 31 -6.37 3.78 1.87
N PRO A 32 -7.56 4.13 2.41
CA PRO A 32 -8.32 3.25 3.29
C PRO A 32 -8.95 2.06 2.51
N PRO A 33 -9.00 0.83 3.10
CA PRO A 33 -8.64 0.51 4.49
C PRO A 33 -7.20 0.00 4.65
N PHE A 34 -6.36 0.12 3.64
CA PHE A 34 -4.99 -0.39 3.69
C PHE A 34 -4.06 0.49 4.54
N GLU A 35 -3.94 1.76 4.22
CA GLU A 35 -3.20 2.74 5.00
C GLU A 35 -4.01 4.02 5.12
N MET A 36 -4.34 4.40 6.36
CA MET A 36 -5.20 5.55 6.65
C MET A 36 -4.88 6.15 8.01
N ARG A 37 -5.56 7.24 8.34
CA ARG A 37 -5.64 7.74 9.71
C ARG A 37 -6.96 7.30 10.34
N ASP A 38 -6.90 6.87 11.59
CA ASP A 38 -8.09 6.62 12.40
C ASP A 38 -8.75 7.93 12.86
N GLU A 39 -9.83 7.82 13.62
CA GLU A 39 -10.57 8.97 14.18
C GLU A 39 -9.72 9.85 15.11
N LYS A 40 -8.62 9.30 15.68
CA LYS A 40 -7.66 10.01 16.52
C LYS A 40 -6.48 10.56 15.73
N GLY A 41 -6.51 10.43 14.39
CA GLY A 41 -5.43 10.86 13.50
C GLY A 41 -4.20 9.94 13.49
N GLN A 42 -4.26 8.77 14.15
CA GLN A 42 -3.16 7.81 14.20
C GLN A 42 -3.14 6.91 12.95
N PRO A 43 -1.96 6.43 12.52
CA PRO A 43 -1.87 5.46 11.45
C PRO A 43 -2.63 4.17 11.79
N ALA A 44 -3.48 3.70 10.85
CA ALA A 44 -4.31 2.51 10.97
C ALA A 44 -4.50 1.82 9.61
N GLY A 45 -4.92 0.56 9.61
CA GLY A 45 -5.22 -0.22 8.40
C GLY A 45 -4.33 -1.43 8.22
N VAL A 46 -4.61 -2.17 7.16
CA VAL A 46 -3.92 -3.44 6.81
C VAL A 46 -2.40 -3.28 6.79
N SER A 47 -1.90 -2.29 6.07
CA SER A 47 -0.45 -2.06 5.90
C SER A 47 0.23 -1.63 7.19
N VAL A 48 -0.49 -0.89 8.04
CA VAL A 48 0.01 -0.47 9.36
C VAL A 48 0.16 -1.65 10.30
N ASP A 49 -0.85 -2.53 10.34
CA ASP A 49 -0.80 -3.72 11.20
C ASP A 49 0.21 -4.75 10.66
N LEU A 50 0.34 -4.89 9.33
CA LEU A 50 1.41 -5.67 8.71
C LEU A 50 2.81 -5.15 9.10
N ALA A 51 3.02 -3.82 9.07
CA ALA A 51 4.27 -3.20 9.47
C ALA A 51 4.58 -3.45 10.95
N LYS A 52 3.58 -3.33 11.84
CA LYS A 52 3.74 -3.63 13.27
C LYS A 52 4.10 -5.10 13.51
N ALA A 53 3.44 -6.04 12.79
CA ALA A 53 3.75 -7.45 12.87
C ALA A 53 5.17 -7.76 12.39
N LEU A 54 5.62 -7.13 11.28
CA LEU A 54 6.99 -7.24 10.81
C LEU A 54 7.99 -6.68 11.84
N GLY A 55 7.71 -5.52 12.41
CA GLY A 55 8.55 -4.93 13.45
C GLY A 55 8.71 -5.83 14.66
N ALA A 56 7.62 -6.44 15.14
CA ALA A 56 7.64 -7.42 16.22
C ALA A 56 8.47 -8.66 15.86
N HIS A 57 8.36 -9.17 14.63
CA HIS A 57 9.18 -10.27 14.12
C HIS A 57 10.68 -9.94 14.08
N LEU A 58 11.01 -8.70 13.75
CA LEU A 58 12.39 -8.21 13.67
C LEU A 58 12.95 -7.73 15.03
N GLY A 59 12.14 -7.70 16.10
CA GLY A 59 12.53 -7.12 17.39
C GLY A 59 12.76 -5.60 17.32
N ARG A 60 12.12 -4.87 16.40
CA ARG A 60 12.31 -3.43 16.18
C ARG A 60 10.98 -2.66 16.34
N PRO A 61 10.92 -1.63 17.18
CA PRO A 61 9.77 -0.73 17.25
C PRO A 61 9.52 -0.06 15.88
N VAL A 62 8.26 -0.02 15.46
CA VAL A 62 7.87 0.58 14.16
C VAL A 62 7.51 2.05 14.34
N GLU A 63 8.02 2.88 13.45
CA GLU A 63 7.58 4.26 13.27
C GLU A 63 7.04 4.42 11.84
N ILE A 64 5.78 4.92 11.72
CA ILE A 64 5.15 5.16 10.42
C ILE A 64 5.41 6.60 10.01
N GLU A 65 6.01 6.78 8.84
CA GLU A 65 6.20 8.09 8.24
C GLU A 65 5.21 8.29 7.08
N ASN A 66 4.31 9.28 7.21
CA ASN A 66 3.36 9.62 6.17
C ASN A 66 4.03 10.44 5.07
N ILE A 67 4.12 9.86 3.89
CA ILE A 67 4.76 10.47 2.71
C ILE A 67 3.82 10.30 1.52
N PRO A 68 3.57 11.33 0.69
CA PRO A 68 2.85 11.15 -0.56
C PRO A 68 3.42 10.01 -1.41
N PHE A 69 2.55 9.20 -2.02
CA PHE A 69 2.95 7.97 -2.73
C PHE A 69 4.10 8.18 -3.71
N SER A 70 4.05 9.28 -4.49
CA SER A 70 5.10 9.63 -5.46
C SER A 70 6.46 9.94 -4.84
N GLY A 71 6.54 10.21 -3.54
CA GLY A 71 7.76 10.51 -2.80
C GLY A 71 8.41 9.30 -2.12
N LEU A 72 7.69 8.17 -1.98
CA LEU A 72 8.12 7.02 -1.18
C LEU A 72 9.44 6.42 -1.67
N ILE A 73 9.60 6.21 -2.97
CA ILE A 73 10.83 5.63 -3.54
C ILE A 73 12.04 6.55 -3.29
N LEU A 74 11.88 7.87 -3.41
CA LEU A 74 12.95 8.81 -3.11
C LEU A 74 13.33 8.78 -1.64
N ALA A 75 12.33 8.76 -0.74
CA ALA A 75 12.56 8.68 0.71
C ALA A 75 13.31 7.40 1.10
N LEU A 76 12.99 6.25 0.47
CA LEU A 76 13.71 5.00 0.68
C LEU A 76 15.15 5.06 0.16
N LYS A 77 15.37 5.59 -1.03
CA LYS A 77 16.73 5.73 -1.62
C LYS A 77 17.63 6.63 -0.80
N THR A 78 17.11 7.71 -0.25
CA THR A 78 17.87 8.65 0.59
C THR A 78 18.09 8.16 2.02
N GLY A 79 17.42 7.05 2.43
CA GLY A 79 17.54 6.49 3.78
C GLY A 79 16.71 7.25 4.83
N ARG A 80 15.75 8.07 4.39
CA ARG A 80 14.76 8.71 5.27
C ARG A 80 13.83 7.68 5.90
N ILE A 81 13.52 6.61 5.17
CA ILE A 81 12.75 5.44 5.63
C ILE A 81 13.55 4.16 5.36
N ASP A 82 13.29 3.12 6.14
CA ASP A 82 13.93 1.80 6.01
C ASP A 82 13.17 0.90 5.01
N LEU A 83 11.83 1.01 4.97
CA LEU A 83 10.93 0.19 4.16
C LEU A 83 9.78 1.03 3.59
N ILE A 84 9.20 0.54 2.48
CA ILE A 84 7.89 0.98 1.97
C ILE A 84 6.90 -0.15 2.17
N ILE A 85 5.83 0.09 2.94
CA ILE A 85 4.64 -0.78 3.01
C ILE A 85 3.43 0.12 2.76
N SER A 86 3.09 0.32 1.48
CA SER A 86 2.08 1.29 1.03
C SER A 86 1.40 0.81 -0.25
N SER A 87 0.90 -0.43 -0.23
CA SER A 87 0.19 -1.03 -1.38
C SER A 87 0.94 -0.86 -2.71
N MET A 88 2.29 -0.96 -2.63
CA MET A 88 3.16 -0.67 -3.77
C MET A 88 3.35 -1.89 -4.66
N THR A 89 2.96 -1.75 -5.93
CA THR A 89 3.19 -2.77 -6.96
C THR A 89 4.67 -2.91 -7.26
N ALA A 90 5.18 -4.15 -7.22
CA ALA A 90 6.53 -4.50 -7.67
C ALA A 90 6.57 -4.51 -9.21
N THR A 91 7.09 -3.44 -9.81
CA THR A 91 7.28 -3.36 -11.27
C THR A 91 8.75 -3.43 -11.66
N ALA A 92 9.04 -3.89 -12.88
CA ALA A 92 10.40 -3.92 -13.40
C ALA A 92 11.05 -2.52 -13.43
N GLU A 93 10.26 -1.47 -13.69
CA GLU A 93 10.74 -0.09 -13.68
C GLU A 93 11.17 0.34 -12.27
N ARG A 94 10.33 0.11 -11.24
CA ARG A 94 10.65 0.43 -9.84
C ARG A 94 11.83 -0.40 -9.34
N ALA A 95 11.93 -1.67 -9.79
CA ALA A 95 13.03 -2.58 -9.43
C ALA A 95 14.40 -2.13 -9.94
N GLN A 96 14.47 -1.19 -10.89
CA GLN A 96 15.74 -0.54 -11.25
C GLN A 96 16.27 0.36 -10.12
N SER A 97 15.37 0.91 -9.29
CA SER A 97 15.71 1.89 -8.26
C SER A 97 15.73 1.35 -6.84
N ILE A 98 14.89 0.37 -6.54
CA ILE A 98 14.73 -0.24 -5.21
C ILE A 98 14.61 -1.76 -5.35
N ASP A 99 14.77 -2.51 -4.26
CA ASP A 99 14.46 -3.93 -4.23
C ASP A 99 13.07 -4.17 -3.65
N PHE A 100 12.52 -5.34 -3.92
CA PHE A 100 11.23 -5.79 -3.42
C PHE A 100 11.35 -7.12 -2.69
N SER A 101 10.48 -7.32 -1.71
CA SER A 101 10.24 -8.62 -1.10
C SER A 101 9.49 -9.56 -2.05
N GLU A 102 9.29 -10.81 -1.64
CA GLU A 102 8.21 -11.65 -2.15
C GLU A 102 6.86 -10.92 -1.98
N PRO A 103 5.91 -11.11 -2.91
CA PRO A 103 4.64 -10.42 -2.85
C PRO A 103 3.78 -10.91 -1.69
N TYR A 104 3.07 -9.96 -1.06
CA TYR A 104 2.13 -10.27 0.02
C TYR A 104 0.66 -10.23 -0.42
N LEU A 105 0.33 -9.57 -1.54
CA LEU A 105 -1.04 -9.46 -2.07
C LEU A 105 -1.04 -9.45 -3.59
N LYS A 106 -2.08 -10.04 -4.22
CA LYS A 106 -2.36 -9.94 -5.66
C LYS A 106 -3.54 -9.03 -5.91
N THR A 107 -3.46 -8.22 -6.94
CA THR A 107 -4.51 -7.30 -7.38
C THR A 107 -4.39 -7.04 -8.88
N GLY A 108 -4.96 -5.97 -9.38
CA GLY A 108 -4.77 -5.53 -10.76
C GLY A 108 -5.47 -4.22 -11.06
N LEU A 109 -5.13 -3.63 -12.19
CA LEU A 109 -5.73 -2.39 -12.64
C LEU A 109 -7.13 -2.63 -13.20
N CYS A 110 -8.06 -1.85 -12.71
CA CYS A 110 -9.49 -1.84 -13.01
C CYS A 110 -9.97 -0.43 -13.34
N LEU A 111 -11.26 -0.28 -13.64
CA LEU A 111 -11.86 1.00 -13.97
C LEU A 111 -13.09 1.27 -13.09
N LEU A 112 -13.10 2.42 -12.44
CA LEU A 112 -14.31 3.06 -11.95
C LEU A 112 -14.77 4.04 -13.04
N VAL A 113 -15.94 3.81 -13.63
CA VAL A 113 -16.45 4.62 -14.75
C VAL A 113 -17.73 5.34 -14.36
N GLY A 114 -17.99 6.49 -14.98
CA GLY A 114 -19.26 7.18 -14.80
C GLY A 114 -20.44 6.30 -15.22
N ALA A 115 -21.53 6.30 -14.45
CA ALA A 115 -22.69 5.41 -14.68
C ALA A 115 -23.31 5.59 -16.08
N LYS A 116 -23.26 6.79 -16.63
CA LYS A 116 -23.86 7.14 -17.93
C LYS A 116 -22.92 6.91 -19.11
N THR A 117 -21.68 6.48 -18.90
CA THR A 117 -20.72 6.22 -19.98
C THR A 117 -20.98 4.85 -20.61
N ASP A 118 -20.57 4.68 -21.86
CA ASP A 118 -20.61 3.41 -22.60
C ASP A 118 -19.32 2.59 -22.44
N ILE A 119 -18.43 2.98 -21.52
CA ILE A 119 -17.15 2.31 -21.27
C ILE A 119 -17.38 0.92 -20.68
N GLN A 120 -16.84 -0.12 -21.32
CA GLN A 120 -16.84 -1.51 -20.87
C GLN A 120 -15.42 -2.07 -20.69
N SER A 121 -14.41 -1.36 -21.21
CA SER A 121 -13.02 -1.80 -21.20
C SER A 121 -12.06 -0.61 -21.19
N ILE A 122 -10.78 -0.89 -20.97
CA ILE A 122 -9.73 0.13 -21.08
C ILE A 122 -9.62 0.68 -22.50
N THR A 123 -9.88 -0.15 -23.53
CA THR A 123 -9.91 0.29 -24.94
C THR A 123 -11.03 1.29 -25.19
N ASP A 124 -12.18 1.11 -24.56
CA ASP A 124 -13.27 2.09 -24.66
C ASP A 124 -12.91 3.37 -23.95
N ALA A 125 -12.19 3.32 -22.83
CA ALA A 125 -11.74 4.51 -22.14
C ALA A 125 -10.73 5.33 -22.99
N ASP A 126 -9.97 4.70 -23.89
CA ASP A 126 -9.01 5.39 -24.77
C ASP A 126 -9.65 5.86 -26.08
N ARG A 127 -10.61 6.77 -26.02
CA ARG A 127 -11.23 7.39 -27.21
C ARG A 127 -11.10 8.92 -27.16
N PRO A 128 -11.10 9.61 -28.33
CA PRO A 128 -11.11 11.07 -28.36
C PRO A 128 -12.28 11.66 -27.55
N GLY A 129 -12.01 12.75 -26.86
CA GLY A 129 -13.01 13.45 -26.04
C GLY A 129 -13.23 12.86 -24.65
N ARG A 130 -12.60 11.72 -24.31
CA ARG A 130 -12.65 11.12 -22.97
C ARG A 130 -11.50 11.57 -22.10
N THR A 131 -11.77 11.65 -20.81
CA THR A 131 -10.78 11.94 -19.77
C THR A 131 -10.67 10.71 -18.85
N VAL A 132 -9.44 10.20 -18.70
CA VAL A 132 -9.09 9.17 -17.74
C VAL A 132 -8.27 9.80 -16.64
N VAL A 133 -8.78 9.77 -15.40
CA VAL A 133 -8.08 10.30 -14.24
C VAL A 133 -7.24 9.21 -13.58
N VAL A 134 -6.06 9.58 -13.08
CA VAL A 134 -5.09 8.68 -12.44
C VAL A 134 -4.42 9.36 -11.26
N VAL A 135 -3.93 8.57 -10.30
CA VAL A 135 -3.13 9.08 -9.18
C VAL A 135 -1.65 9.10 -9.54
N LYS A 136 -1.01 10.23 -9.30
CA LYS A 136 0.41 10.47 -9.61
C LYS A 136 1.33 9.40 -9.03
N GLY A 137 2.22 8.86 -9.87
CA GLY A 137 3.25 7.88 -9.49
C GLY A 137 2.74 6.46 -9.31
N THR A 138 1.44 6.19 -9.46
CA THR A 138 0.87 4.83 -9.42
C THR A 138 1.09 4.09 -10.75
N THR A 139 0.89 2.78 -10.74
CA THR A 139 0.91 1.97 -11.98
C THR A 139 -0.19 2.38 -12.96
N GLY A 140 -1.33 2.85 -12.47
CA GLY A 140 -2.39 3.43 -13.29
C GLY A 140 -1.91 4.69 -14.04
N HIS A 141 -1.14 5.57 -13.37
CA HIS A 141 -0.52 6.73 -14.03
C HIS A 141 0.49 6.30 -15.10
N ILE A 142 1.37 5.36 -14.77
CA ILE A 142 2.38 4.84 -15.72
C ILE A 142 1.67 4.21 -16.93
N TYR A 143 0.69 3.34 -16.70
CA TYR A 143 -0.09 2.72 -17.76
C TYR A 143 -0.77 3.75 -18.66
N ALA A 144 -1.49 4.71 -18.05
CA ALA A 144 -2.22 5.73 -18.81
C ALA A 144 -1.28 6.56 -19.69
N THR A 145 -0.13 6.96 -19.16
CA THR A 145 0.86 7.76 -19.91
C THR A 145 1.50 6.96 -21.06
N GLN A 146 1.74 5.67 -20.87
CA GLN A 146 2.42 4.85 -21.86
C GLN A 146 1.47 4.26 -22.90
N GLN A 147 0.25 3.88 -22.51
CA GLN A 147 -0.65 3.08 -23.32
C GLN A 147 -1.83 3.85 -23.90
N LEU A 148 -2.39 4.84 -23.22
CA LEU A 148 -3.50 5.62 -23.74
C LEU A 148 -2.99 6.64 -24.76
N LYS A 149 -3.59 6.63 -25.97
CA LYS A 149 -3.13 7.46 -27.10
C LYS A 149 -4.14 8.52 -27.52
N LYS A 150 -5.40 8.37 -27.14
CA LYS A 150 -6.53 9.19 -27.61
C LYS A 150 -7.24 9.94 -26.49
N ALA A 151 -7.33 9.33 -25.32
CA ALA A 151 -7.94 9.95 -24.15
C ALA A 151 -7.03 11.02 -23.53
N ARG A 152 -7.62 12.01 -22.93
CA ARG A 152 -6.91 12.96 -22.06
C ARG A 152 -6.60 12.29 -20.72
N VAL A 153 -5.35 12.27 -20.32
CA VAL A 153 -4.94 11.79 -18.99
C VAL A 153 -4.91 12.95 -18.01
N LEU A 154 -5.74 12.87 -16.96
CA LEU A 154 -5.75 13.83 -15.85
C LEU A 154 -5.03 13.21 -14.65
N VAL A 155 -3.92 13.82 -14.22
CA VAL A 155 -3.09 13.32 -13.12
C VAL A 155 -3.36 14.14 -11.87
N LEU A 156 -3.79 13.48 -10.79
CA LEU A 156 -4.07 14.09 -9.49
C LEU A 156 -3.24 13.40 -8.39
N ASP A 157 -3.12 14.07 -7.25
CA ASP A 157 -2.27 13.56 -6.16
C ASP A 157 -3.02 12.57 -5.23
N GLN A 158 -4.36 12.67 -5.15
CA GLN A 158 -5.14 11.91 -4.16
C GLN A 158 -6.24 11.06 -4.82
N PRO A 159 -6.41 9.78 -4.41
CA PRO A 159 -7.48 8.91 -4.93
C PRO A 159 -8.88 9.49 -4.76
N ALA A 160 -9.17 10.12 -3.61
CA ALA A 160 -10.48 10.70 -3.33
C ALA A 160 -10.85 11.80 -4.34
N THR A 161 -9.89 12.61 -4.78
CA THR A 161 -10.10 13.65 -5.80
C THR A 161 -10.38 13.02 -7.16
N CYS A 162 -9.68 11.93 -7.50
CA CYS A 162 -9.94 11.18 -8.74
C CYS A 162 -11.38 10.62 -8.78
N VAL A 163 -11.86 10.08 -7.66
CA VAL A 163 -13.24 9.59 -7.54
C VAL A 163 -14.25 10.72 -7.74
N LEU A 164 -13.98 11.91 -7.17
CA LEU A 164 -14.86 13.08 -7.34
C LEU A 164 -14.94 13.54 -8.80
N GLU A 165 -13.86 13.50 -9.57
CA GLU A 165 -13.88 13.84 -10.99
C GLU A 165 -14.83 12.91 -11.76
N VAL A 166 -14.86 11.60 -11.44
CA VAL A 166 -15.78 10.66 -12.10
C VAL A 166 -17.21 10.83 -11.61
N THR A 167 -17.45 10.97 -10.30
CA THR A 167 -18.80 11.11 -9.76
C THR A 167 -19.50 12.39 -10.18
N GLN A 168 -18.72 13.45 -10.46
CA GLN A 168 -19.20 14.73 -10.97
C GLN A 168 -19.28 14.79 -12.51
N GLY A 169 -18.91 13.71 -13.21
CA GLY A 169 -18.92 13.65 -14.68
C GLY A 169 -17.88 14.53 -15.37
N LYS A 170 -16.80 14.90 -14.66
CA LYS A 170 -15.67 15.67 -15.20
C LYS A 170 -14.60 14.77 -15.83
N ALA A 171 -14.57 13.51 -15.43
CA ALA A 171 -13.79 12.43 -16.06
C ALA A 171 -14.70 11.22 -16.29
N GLU A 172 -14.48 10.51 -17.38
CA GLU A 172 -15.26 9.31 -17.76
C GLU A 172 -14.81 8.07 -17.00
N ALA A 173 -13.53 7.98 -16.62
CA ALA A 173 -12.99 6.82 -15.93
C ALA A 173 -11.86 7.21 -14.95
N PHE A 174 -11.80 6.49 -13.83
CA PHE A 174 -10.66 6.45 -12.92
C PHE A 174 -10.00 5.07 -13.03
N LEU A 175 -8.73 5.07 -13.37
CA LEU A 175 -7.92 3.87 -13.54
C LEU A 175 -7.13 3.63 -12.27
N PHE A 176 -7.52 2.58 -11.53
CA PHE A 176 -6.92 2.27 -10.25
C PHE A 176 -7.03 0.77 -9.93
N ASP A 177 -6.62 0.37 -8.73
CA ASP A 177 -6.67 -1.03 -8.34
C ASP A 177 -8.11 -1.55 -8.09
N GLN A 178 -8.24 -2.88 -8.08
CA GLN A 178 -9.51 -3.58 -7.96
C GLN A 178 -10.22 -3.30 -6.64
N MET A 179 -9.48 -3.23 -5.52
CA MET A 179 -10.06 -3.03 -4.19
C MET A 179 -10.66 -1.64 -4.04
N SER A 180 -9.91 -0.62 -4.45
CA SER A 180 -10.38 0.75 -4.45
C SER A 180 -11.55 0.95 -5.41
N THR A 181 -11.50 0.32 -6.59
CA THR A 181 -12.58 0.37 -7.59
C THR A 181 -13.89 -0.18 -7.01
N LEU A 182 -13.85 -1.36 -6.37
CA LEU A 182 -15.02 -1.95 -5.72
C LEU A 182 -15.58 -1.04 -4.62
N LYS A 183 -14.71 -0.60 -3.68
CA LYS A 183 -15.11 0.22 -2.55
C LYS A 183 -15.76 1.54 -2.99
N ASN A 184 -15.16 2.23 -3.95
CA ASN A 184 -15.68 3.50 -4.43
C ASN A 184 -16.98 3.33 -5.22
N TRP A 185 -17.12 2.27 -6.01
CA TRP A 185 -18.38 1.93 -6.65
C TRP A 185 -19.50 1.67 -5.62
N GLN A 186 -19.22 0.88 -4.58
CA GLN A 186 -20.19 0.62 -3.52
C GLN A 186 -20.73 1.91 -2.88
N LYS A 187 -19.83 2.88 -2.68
CA LYS A 187 -20.17 4.19 -2.09
C LYS A 187 -20.93 5.11 -3.05
N HIS A 188 -20.75 4.94 -4.36
CA HIS A 188 -21.24 5.86 -5.39
C HIS A 188 -22.02 5.13 -6.52
N LYS A 189 -22.85 4.13 -6.16
CA LYS A 189 -23.60 3.27 -7.12
C LYS A 189 -24.45 4.05 -8.11
N ASP A 190 -25.04 5.16 -7.68
CA ASP A 190 -25.93 5.95 -8.52
C ASP A 190 -25.20 6.74 -9.62
N THR A 191 -23.92 7.02 -9.42
CA THR A 191 -23.12 7.86 -10.32
C THR A 191 -21.97 7.13 -11.00
N THR A 192 -21.67 5.89 -10.58
CA THR A 192 -20.54 5.12 -11.11
C THR A 192 -20.90 3.66 -11.40
N ARG A 193 -20.08 3.01 -12.22
CA ARG A 193 -20.03 1.54 -12.42
C ARG A 193 -18.59 1.07 -12.22
N ALA A 194 -18.43 -0.17 -11.74
CA ALA A 194 -17.12 -0.80 -11.60
C ALA A 194 -16.92 -1.83 -12.70
N ILE A 195 -15.75 -1.79 -13.33
CA ILE A 195 -15.24 -2.85 -14.21
C ILE A 195 -14.12 -3.53 -13.42
N LEU A 196 -14.48 -4.65 -12.75
CA LEU A 196 -13.64 -5.30 -11.75
C LEU A 196 -12.76 -6.41 -12.32
N THR A 197 -12.91 -6.79 -13.59
CA THR A 197 -11.97 -7.70 -14.25
C THR A 197 -10.69 -6.93 -14.54
N PRO A 198 -9.57 -7.27 -13.90
CA PRO A 198 -8.33 -6.55 -14.13
C PRO A 198 -7.85 -6.73 -15.57
N PHE A 199 -7.49 -5.63 -16.24
CA PHE A 199 -6.85 -5.68 -17.56
C PHE A 199 -5.32 -5.76 -17.45
N GLN A 200 -4.76 -5.55 -16.26
CA GLN A 200 -3.35 -5.75 -15.92
C GLN A 200 -3.27 -6.34 -14.51
N SER A 201 -2.67 -7.54 -14.39
CA SER A 201 -2.42 -8.17 -13.09
C SER A 201 -1.24 -7.51 -12.38
N GLU A 202 -1.33 -7.36 -11.06
CA GLU A 202 -0.33 -6.72 -10.22
C GLU A 202 -0.11 -7.48 -8.91
N THR A 203 1.06 -7.28 -8.32
CA THR A 203 1.37 -7.79 -6.99
C THR A 203 1.97 -6.70 -6.13
N TRP A 204 1.49 -6.58 -4.88
CA TRP A 204 2.09 -5.68 -3.92
C TRP A 204 3.18 -6.37 -3.10
N ALA A 205 4.28 -5.65 -2.90
CA ALA A 205 5.42 -6.12 -2.14
C ALA A 205 5.99 -5.01 -1.25
N VAL A 206 6.79 -5.40 -0.26
CA VAL A 206 7.53 -4.46 0.58
C VAL A 206 8.70 -3.91 -0.24
N GLY A 207 8.80 -2.58 -0.32
CA GLY A 207 9.94 -1.92 -0.95
C GLY A 207 11.11 -1.79 0.01
N LEU A 208 12.33 -2.11 -0.47
CA LEU A 208 13.57 -2.07 0.29
C LEU A 208 14.64 -1.26 -0.46
N LYS A 209 15.58 -0.68 0.28
CA LYS A 209 16.74 -0.03 -0.34
C LYS A 209 17.54 -1.06 -1.15
N LYS A 210 17.94 -0.66 -2.35
CA LYS A 210 18.70 -1.50 -3.28
C LYS A 210 19.94 -2.09 -2.62
N GLY A 211 20.12 -3.42 -2.75
CA GLY A 211 21.26 -4.15 -2.21
C GLY A 211 21.18 -4.45 -0.70
N ASN A 212 20.06 -4.22 -0.04
CA ASN A 212 19.86 -4.62 1.37
C ASN A 212 19.33 -6.06 1.48
N ASP A 213 20.14 -7.02 1.05
CA ASP A 213 19.77 -8.43 0.95
C ASP A 213 19.48 -9.07 2.31
N ASP A 214 20.18 -8.65 3.37
CA ASP A 214 19.94 -9.14 4.73
C ASP A 214 18.51 -8.79 5.19
N LEU A 215 18.11 -7.53 5.07
CA LEU A 215 16.75 -7.12 5.44
C LEU A 215 15.70 -7.76 4.51
N ARG A 216 15.97 -7.87 3.21
CA ARG A 216 15.08 -8.53 2.24
C ARG A 216 14.84 -9.99 2.61
N THR A 217 15.88 -10.72 2.97
CA THR A 217 15.76 -12.13 3.41
C THR A 217 14.90 -12.24 4.66
N LYS A 218 15.10 -11.37 5.64
CA LYS A 218 14.29 -11.34 6.88
C LYS A 218 12.82 -11.01 6.60
N VAL A 219 12.56 -10.04 5.72
CA VAL A 219 11.19 -9.68 5.31
C VAL A 219 10.51 -10.83 4.57
N ASN A 220 11.22 -11.52 3.67
CA ASN A 220 10.68 -12.68 2.96
C ASN A 220 10.37 -13.83 3.93
N GLY A 221 11.26 -14.11 4.89
CA GLY A 221 11.01 -15.08 5.94
C GLY A 221 9.77 -14.74 6.76
N PHE A 222 9.61 -13.47 7.15
CA PHE A 222 8.41 -13.01 7.83
C PHE A 222 7.14 -13.22 6.99
N ILE A 223 7.14 -12.84 5.70
CA ILE A 223 5.98 -13.00 4.82
C ILE A 223 5.57 -14.47 4.71
N ALA A 224 6.54 -15.37 4.54
CA ALA A 224 6.29 -16.81 4.48
C ALA A 224 5.69 -17.35 5.78
N ASP A 225 6.29 -17.02 6.91
CA ASP A 225 5.82 -17.42 8.25
C ASP A 225 4.44 -16.84 8.58
N TYR A 226 4.24 -15.55 8.27
CA TYR A 226 3.00 -14.85 8.55
C TYR A 226 1.85 -15.46 7.75
N ARG A 227 2.10 -15.81 6.48
CA ARG A 227 1.14 -16.52 5.61
C ARG A 227 0.84 -17.91 6.17
N ALA A 228 1.86 -18.72 6.50
CA ALA A 228 1.68 -20.06 7.02
C ALA A 228 0.90 -20.12 8.35
N LYS A 229 0.98 -19.06 9.16
CA LYS A 229 0.25 -18.89 10.43
C LYS A 229 -1.14 -18.25 10.29
N GLY A 230 -1.63 -18.04 9.08
CA GLY A 230 -2.92 -17.39 8.80
C GLY A 230 -2.96 -15.89 9.17
N GLY A 231 -1.81 -15.22 9.21
CA GLY A 231 -1.72 -13.81 9.58
C GLY A 231 -2.41 -12.90 8.56
N PHE A 232 -2.29 -13.21 7.27
CA PHE A 232 -2.99 -12.46 6.21
C PHE A 232 -4.50 -12.67 6.28
N ASP A 233 -4.97 -13.89 6.57
CA ASP A 233 -6.41 -14.16 6.75
C ASP A 233 -6.99 -13.31 7.88
N LYS A 234 -6.29 -13.22 9.01
CA LYS A 234 -6.69 -12.38 10.15
C LYS A 234 -6.74 -10.91 9.78
N LEU A 235 -5.74 -10.38 9.05
CA LEU A 235 -5.79 -9.00 8.54
C LEU A 235 -6.97 -8.79 7.60
N GLY A 236 -7.21 -9.74 6.69
CA GLY A 236 -8.36 -9.71 5.78
C GLY A 236 -9.69 -9.70 6.52
N ASP A 237 -9.86 -10.54 7.54
CA ASP A 237 -11.08 -10.60 8.34
C ASP A 237 -11.29 -9.33 9.17
N GLN A 238 -10.22 -8.73 9.68
CA GLN A 238 -10.29 -7.50 10.47
C GLN A 238 -10.63 -6.27 9.62
N TRP A 239 -10.03 -6.13 8.44
CA TRP A 239 -10.05 -4.89 7.68
C TRP A 239 -10.85 -4.96 6.38
N LEU A 240 -11.05 -6.16 5.81
CA LEU A 240 -11.55 -6.37 4.45
C LEU A 240 -12.77 -7.33 4.42
N ALA A 241 -13.43 -7.58 5.56
CA ALA A 241 -14.53 -8.52 5.64
C ALA A 241 -15.69 -8.17 4.68
N GLU A 242 -16.05 -6.89 4.59
CA GLU A 242 -17.09 -6.42 3.66
C GLU A 242 -16.68 -6.61 2.19
N GLN A 243 -15.43 -6.29 1.85
CA GLN A 243 -14.90 -6.45 0.50
C GLN A 243 -14.82 -7.92 0.10
N LYS A 244 -14.33 -8.79 1.01
CA LYS A 244 -14.31 -10.26 0.80
C LYS A 244 -15.72 -10.78 0.47
N ALA A 245 -16.72 -10.42 1.28
CA ALA A 245 -18.10 -10.84 1.07
C ALA A 245 -18.66 -10.35 -0.27
N GLU A 246 -18.33 -9.13 -0.67
CA GLU A 246 -18.83 -8.57 -1.92
C GLU A 246 -18.14 -9.18 -3.15
N PHE A 247 -16.83 -9.39 -3.11
CA PHE A 247 -16.12 -10.12 -4.17
C PHE A 247 -16.68 -11.53 -4.36
N GLN A 248 -16.99 -12.21 -3.26
CA GLN A 248 -17.62 -13.54 -3.31
C GLN A 248 -18.99 -13.49 -4.00
N LYS A 249 -19.85 -12.52 -3.66
CA LYS A 249 -21.16 -12.33 -4.32
C LYS A 249 -21.03 -12.04 -5.82
N LEU A 250 -19.99 -11.30 -6.20
CA LEU A 250 -19.73 -10.94 -7.60
C LEU A 250 -19.01 -12.04 -8.38
N GLY A 251 -18.64 -13.15 -7.75
CA GLY A 251 -17.86 -14.23 -8.38
C GLY A 251 -16.44 -13.79 -8.79
N VAL A 252 -15.92 -12.73 -8.16
CA VAL A 252 -14.58 -12.20 -8.42
C VAL A 252 -13.62 -12.76 -7.38
N PRO A 253 -12.48 -13.38 -7.79
CA PRO A 253 -11.51 -13.89 -6.83
C PRO A 253 -10.95 -12.79 -5.94
N PHE A 254 -10.98 -13.04 -4.63
CA PHE A 254 -10.27 -12.24 -3.64
C PHE A 254 -8.99 -12.98 -3.25
N VAL A 255 -7.83 -12.34 -3.40
CA VAL A 255 -6.53 -12.95 -3.10
C VAL A 255 -5.75 -12.02 -2.19
N PHE A 256 -5.59 -12.50 -0.94
CA PHE A 256 -4.75 -11.83 0.06
C PHE A 256 -3.51 -12.69 0.32
#